data_1a51d7d67624bf4c0d1877c09f5b4426
#
_entry.id   1a51d7d67624bf4c0d1877c09f5b4426
#
_cell.length_a   1.000
_cell.length_b   1.000
_cell.length_c   1.000
_cell.angle_alpha   90.00
_cell.angle_beta   90.00
_cell.angle_gamma   90.00
#
_symmetry.space_group_name_H-M   'P 1'
#
loop_
_entity.id
_entity.type
_entity.pdbx_description
1 polymer ?
#
loop_
_entity_poly.entity_id
_entity_poly.type
_entity_poly.pdbx_seq_one_letter_code
_entity_poly.pdbx_strand_id
1 'polypeptide(L)'
;MSKIEIKNIYKIFGNYPDQILHMVKEGANKELVMEETGHTVGLDNVSISVKEGEIFVCMGLSGSGKSTLIRHINRLIDPTAGQVTVDGVDVLSLDDKEILEFRKKTMSMVFQRFGLFPHKTIIENVAYGLEIQKVPEDQRKEIAQGQIDSVGLQGFEHQYPAQLSGGMQQRVGLARALATNPQILLMDEAFSALDPLIRSDMQKQLIELQSKLKKTIVFITHDLDESLKLGDHIGILNGGRLVQVGRPEDIIMNPADDYVKAFVKDVNRTKVLRAQTIMTKKDQFDATNINPSTIYKIDENTMIEEIIPKVLKERCTMNVVDKSGNTKGYITSDELSEALTKH
;
A
#
# COMPACT_ATOMS: atom_id res chain seq x y z
N MET A 1 -12.00 -12.60 -2.96
CA MET A 1 -12.06 -13.00 -1.53
C MET A 1 -11.06 -12.15 -0.76
N SER A 2 -11.23 -11.97 0.55
CA SER A 2 -10.24 -11.28 1.38
C SER A 2 -9.02 -12.19 1.57
N LYS A 3 -7.82 -11.69 1.31
CA LYS A 3 -6.55 -12.41 1.52
C LYS A 3 -6.01 -12.17 2.92
N ILE A 4 -6.22 -10.93 3.43
CA ILE A 4 -5.87 -10.56 4.80
C ILE A 4 -7.10 -9.89 5.41
N GLU A 5 -7.49 -10.33 6.60
CA GLU A 5 -8.59 -9.76 7.34
C GLU A 5 -8.16 -9.50 8.80
N ILE A 6 -8.21 -8.25 9.19
CA ILE A 6 -7.96 -7.80 10.56
C ILE A 6 -9.28 -7.30 11.12
N LYS A 7 -9.68 -7.80 12.29
CA LYS A 7 -10.94 -7.44 12.96
C LYS A 7 -10.69 -6.95 14.38
N ASN A 8 -11.10 -5.71 14.64
CA ASN A 8 -11.13 -5.10 15.95
C ASN A 8 -9.80 -5.27 16.73
N ILE A 9 -8.67 -5.01 16.04
CA ILE A 9 -7.35 -5.11 16.66
C ILE A 9 -7.12 -3.96 17.61
N TYR A 10 -6.76 -4.32 18.85
CA TYR A 10 -6.23 -3.44 19.87
C TYR A 10 -4.80 -3.85 20.19
N LYS A 11 -3.92 -2.87 20.32
CA LYS A 11 -2.57 -3.09 20.83
C LYS A 11 -2.20 -2.06 21.86
N ILE A 12 -1.97 -2.52 23.07
CA ILE A 12 -1.52 -1.73 24.20
C ILE A 12 -0.13 -2.24 24.61
N PHE A 13 0.83 -1.35 24.71
CA PHE A 13 2.18 -1.65 25.15
C PHE A 13 2.31 -1.28 26.65
N GLY A 14 2.92 -2.18 27.42
CA GLY A 14 3.10 -2.05 28.88
C GLY A 14 2.93 -3.40 29.54
N ASN A 15 3.04 -3.41 30.86
CA ASN A 15 2.84 -4.62 31.67
C ASN A 15 1.33 -4.90 31.84
N TYR A 16 0.90 -6.16 31.66
CA TYR A 16 -0.50 -6.58 31.82
C TYR A 16 -1.50 -5.74 31.00
N PRO A 17 -1.31 -5.61 29.66
CA PRO A 17 -2.11 -4.71 28.83
C PRO A 17 -3.62 -5.05 28.81
N ASP A 18 -3.99 -6.30 29.10
CA ASP A 18 -5.39 -6.75 29.17
C ASP A 18 -6.19 -6.03 30.26
N GLN A 19 -5.53 -5.62 31.34
CA GLN A 19 -6.17 -4.89 32.43
C GLN A 19 -6.60 -3.48 32.02
N ILE A 20 -5.95 -2.92 31.00
CA ILE A 20 -6.18 -1.55 30.50
C ILE A 20 -7.14 -1.53 29.31
N LEU A 21 -7.38 -2.70 28.69
CA LEU A 21 -8.18 -2.80 27.46
C LEU A 21 -9.60 -2.22 27.63
N HIS A 22 -10.21 -2.34 28.81
CA HIS A 22 -11.54 -1.80 29.08
C HIS A 22 -11.57 -0.28 28.93
N MET A 23 -10.58 0.45 29.46
CA MET A 23 -10.49 1.91 29.35
C MET A 23 -10.46 2.35 27.87
N VAL A 24 -9.65 1.67 27.04
CA VAL A 24 -9.55 1.97 25.61
C VAL A 24 -10.88 1.68 24.91
N LYS A 25 -11.55 0.58 25.23
CA LYS A 25 -12.87 0.24 24.67
C LYS A 25 -13.97 1.22 25.08
N GLU A 26 -13.88 1.82 26.26
CA GLU A 26 -14.78 2.87 26.75
C GLU A 26 -14.48 4.25 26.18
N GLY A 27 -13.43 4.36 25.35
CA GLY A 27 -13.12 5.58 24.59
C GLY A 27 -12.08 6.50 25.23
N ALA A 28 -11.34 6.04 26.24
CA ALA A 28 -10.20 6.78 26.79
C ALA A 28 -9.19 7.08 25.67
N ASN A 29 -8.74 8.33 25.58
CA ASN A 29 -7.71 8.71 24.58
C ASN A 29 -6.32 8.22 25.05
N LYS A 30 -5.35 8.25 24.14
CA LYS A 30 -4.00 7.76 24.38
C LYS A 30 -3.28 8.49 25.51
N GLU A 31 -3.49 9.81 25.57
CA GLU A 31 -2.89 10.70 26.54
C GLU A 31 -3.37 10.32 27.96
N LEU A 32 -4.68 10.15 28.14
CA LEU A 32 -5.28 9.75 29.40
C LEU A 32 -4.78 8.37 29.85
N VAL A 33 -4.75 7.39 28.94
CA VAL A 33 -4.22 6.03 29.23
C VAL A 33 -2.76 6.09 29.67
N MET A 34 -1.94 6.93 28.99
CA MET A 34 -0.54 7.10 29.36
C MET A 34 -0.37 7.75 30.72
N GLU A 35 -1.13 8.82 31.00
CA GLU A 35 -1.04 9.57 32.26
C GLU A 35 -1.49 8.73 33.48
N GLU A 36 -2.60 8.00 33.35
CA GLU A 36 -3.16 7.24 34.45
C GLU A 36 -2.46 5.88 34.69
N THR A 37 -1.94 5.26 33.63
CA THR A 37 -1.50 3.86 33.72
C THR A 37 -0.07 3.62 33.24
N GLY A 38 0.58 4.59 32.60
CA GLY A 38 1.90 4.44 31.98
C GLY A 38 1.93 3.56 30.72
N HIS A 39 0.76 3.18 30.17
CA HIS A 39 0.65 2.35 28.98
C HIS A 39 0.55 3.17 27.70
N THR A 40 1.10 2.62 26.61
CA THR A 40 0.99 3.25 25.29
C THR A 40 0.01 2.50 24.41
N VAL A 41 -1.04 3.17 23.93
CA VAL A 41 -1.99 2.61 22.96
C VAL A 41 -1.37 2.70 21.57
N GLY A 42 -1.01 1.55 21.01
CA GLY A 42 -0.46 1.43 19.65
C GLY A 42 -1.53 1.35 18.58
N LEU A 43 -2.57 0.53 18.80
CA LEU A 43 -3.75 0.39 17.94
C LEU A 43 -5.01 0.37 18.78
N ASP A 44 -6.05 1.00 18.26
CA ASP A 44 -7.35 1.14 18.89
C ASP A 44 -8.46 0.81 17.89
N ASN A 45 -9.03 -0.38 18.01
CA ASN A 45 -10.16 -0.90 17.25
C ASN A 45 -9.95 -0.84 15.71
N VAL A 46 -8.79 -1.27 15.23
CA VAL A 46 -8.48 -1.25 13.80
C VAL A 46 -9.03 -2.49 13.11
N SER A 47 -9.79 -2.27 12.01
CA SER A 47 -10.28 -3.33 11.14
C SER A 47 -9.98 -3.00 9.68
N ILE A 48 -9.32 -3.92 8.96
CA ILE A 48 -9.01 -3.79 7.52
C ILE A 48 -9.24 -5.11 6.81
N SER A 49 -9.54 -5.03 5.51
CA SER A 49 -9.68 -6.17 4.62
C SER A 49 -8.89 -5.90 3.35
N VAL A 50 -7.92 -6.77 3.04
CA VAL A 50 -7.07 -6.69 1.85
C VAL A 50 -7.45 -7.81 0.91
N LYS A 51 -7.76 -7.48 -0.34
CA LYS A 51 -8.14 -8.48 -1.36
C LYS A 51 -6.91 -9.15 -1.95
N GLU A 52 -7.12 -10.31 -2.53
CA GLU A 52 -6.06 -11.00 -3.26
C GLU A 52 -5.58 -10.18 -4.46
N GLY A 53 -4.26 -10.06 -4.61
CA GLY A 53 -3.64 -9.37 -5.75
C GLY A 53 -3.69 -7.86 -5.69
N GLU A 54 -4.20 -7.22 -4.63
CA GLU A 54 -4.21 -5.77 -4.50
C GLU A 54 -2.98 -5.24 -3.74
N ILE A 55 -2.67 -3.97 -3.99
CA ILE A 55 -1.78 -3.17 -3.16
C ILE A 55 -2.65 -2.37 -2.18
N PHE A 56 -2.63 -2.74 -0.91
CA PHE A 56 -3.26 -1.98 0.17
C PHE A 56 -2.20 -1.09 0.83
N VAL A 57 -2.39 0.21 0.77
CA VAL A 57 -1.48 1.16 1.42
C VAL A 57 -2.05 1.57 2.77
N CYS A 58 -1.25 1.46 3.82
CA CYS A 58 -1.56 2.01 5.12
C CYS A 58 -0.70 3.25 5.36
N MET A 59 -1.32 4.43 5.40
CA MET A 59 -0.63 5.70 5.58
C MET A 59 -0.99 6.40 6.89
N GLY A 60 -0.21 7.42 7.26
CA GLY A 60 -0.41 8.25 8.45
C GLY A 60 0.91 8.82 8.97
N LEU A 61 0.85 9.76 9.89
CA LEU A 61 2.04 10.38 10.47
C LEU A 61 2.88 9.39 11.30
N SER A 62 4.10 9.78 11.66
CA SER A 62 4.94 8.99 12.57
C SER A 62 4.20 8.74 13.89
N GLY A 63 4.32 7.51 14.42
CA GLY A 63 3.60 7.13 15.65
C GLY A 63 2.11 6.82 15.51
N SER A 64 1.53 6.85 14.28
CA SER A 64 0.11 6.52 14.07
C SER A 64 -0.25 5.03 14.20
N GLY A 65 0.73 4.13 14.34
CA GLY A 65 0.50 2.69 14.53
C GLY A 65 0.74 1.82 13.28
N LYS A 66 1.13 2.37 12.13
CA LYS A 66 1.32 1.65 10.86
C LYS A 66 2.25 0.43 10.96
N SER A 67 3.47 0.62 11.47
CA SER A 67 4.43 -0.47 11.64
C SER A 67 3.97 -1.49 12.67
N THR A 68 3.17 -1.07 13.65
CA THR A 68 2.51 -1.98 14.59
C THR A 68 1.48 -2.82 13.87
N LEU A 69 0.63 -2.21 13.03
CA LEU A 69 -0.41 -2.91 12.26
C LEU A 69 0.17 -3.98 11.35
N ILE A 70 1.18 -3.66 10.52
CA ILE A 70 1.77 -4.63 9.60
C ILE A 70 2.42 -5.82 10.33
N ARG A 71 2.98 -5.58 11.52
CA ARG A 71 3.60 -6.61 12.35
C ARG A 71 2.60 -7.56 13.03
N HIS A 72 1.32 -7.23 13.06
CA HIS A 72 0.27 -8.17 13.46
C HIS A 72 -0.06 -9.15 12.34
N ILE A 73 0.03 -8.75 11.07
CA ILE A 73 -0.25 -9.62 9.92
C ILE A 73 0.69 -10.83 9.89
N ASN A 74 1.97 -10.62 10.18
CA ASN A 74 2.97 -11.69 10.27
C ASN A 74 3.18 -12.19 11.70
N ARG A 75 2.38 -11.72 12.66
CA ARG A 75 2.44 -12.05 14.08
C ARG A 75 3.86 -11.89 14.68
N LEU A 76 4.62 -10.87 14.22
CA LEU A 76 5.83 -10.46 14.93
C LEU A 76 5.51 -9.77 16.26
N ILE A 77 4.29 -9.27 16.39
CA ILE A 77 3.72 -8.70 17.60
C ILE A 77 2.32 -9.31 17.78
N ASP A 78 2.02 -9.86 18.95
CA ASP A 78 0.68 -10.28 19.29
C ASP A 78 -0.20 -9.08 19.65
N PRO A 79 -1.46 -9.01 19.21
CA PRO A 79 -2.40 -7.99 19.63
C PRO A 79 -2.80 -8.19 21.11
N THR A 80 -3.29 -7.13 21.76
CA THR A 80 -3.94 -7.23 23.05
C THR A 80 -5.34 -7.85 22.90
N ALA A 81 -6.06 -7.52 21.82
CA ALA A 81 -7.33 -8.15 21.47
C ALA A 81 -7.61 -8.03 19.98
N GLY A 82 -8.54 -8.82 19.47
CA GLY A 82 -8.99 -8.85 18.07
C GLY A 82 -8.57 -10.11 17.35
N GLN A 83 -8.73 -10.14 16.03
CA GLN A 83 -8.46 -11.30 15.18
C GLN A 83 -7.65 -10.90 13.95
N VAL A 84 -6.77 -11.81 13.52
CA VAL A 84 -5.98 -11.67 12.28
C VAL A 84 -6.10 -12.96 11.49
N THR A 85 -6.77 -12.88 10.35
CA THR A 85 -6.91 -14.01 9.43
C THR A 85 -6.12 -13.72 8.15
N VAL A 86 -5.28 -14.65 7.75
CA VAL A 86 -4.47 -14.54 6.53
C VAL A 86 -4.66 -15.81 5.73
N ASP A 87 -5.12 -15.66 4.48
CA ASP A 87 -5.42 -16.80 3.59
C ASP A 87 -6.37 -17.83 4.23
N GLY A 88 -7.37 -17.36 4.99
CA GLY A 88 -8.32 -18.18 5.70
C GLY A 88 -7.80 -18.79 7.02
N VAL A 89 -6.53 -18.59 7.38
CA VAL A 89 -5.92 -19.10 8.61
C VAL A 89 -5.93 -18.01 9.69
N ASP A 90 -6.47 -18.32 10.87
CA ASP A 90 -6.30 -17.45 12.04
C ASP A 90 -4.85 -17.58 12.56
N VAL A 91 -4.04 -16.54 12.29
CA VAL A 91 -2.61 -16.57 12.64
C VAL A 91 -2.36 -16.54 14.15
N LEU A 92 -3.35 -16.10 14.93
CA LEU A 92 -3.22 -16.03 16.39
C LEU A 92 -3.42 -17.40 17.06
N SER A 93 -4.07 -18.33 16.38
CA SER A 93 -4.28 -19.70 16.87
C SER A 93 -3.09 -20.63 16.65
N LEU A 94 -2.13 -20.24 15.78
CA LEU A 94 -0.98 -21.06 15.42
C LEU A 94 0.02 -21.17 16.58
N ASP A 95 0.61 -22.36 16.77
CA ASP A 95 1.74 -22.52 17.68
C ASP A 95 3.05 -21.95 17.10
N ASP A 96 4.15 -21.96 17.88
CA ASP A 96 5.44 -21.39 17.47
C ASP A 96 6.06 -22.07 16.23
N LYS A 97 5.80 -23.37 16.03
CA LYS A 97 6.29 -24.11 14.87
C LYS A 97 5.42 -23.84 13.65
N GLU A 98 4.12 -23.84 13.84
CA GLU A 98 3.13 -23.56 12.79
C GLU A 98 3.29 -22.15 12.23
N ILE A 99 3.47 -21.13 13.09
CA ILE A 99 3.64 -19.76 12.64
C ILE A 99 4.98 -19.57 11.86
N LEU A 100 6.05 -20.29 12.23
CA LEU A 100 7.29 -20.27 11.48
C LEU A 100 7.12 -20.85 10.08
N GLU A 101 6.47 -22.01 9.96
CA GLU A 101 6.18 -22.64 8.66
C GLU A 101 5.23 -21.79 7.83
N PHE A 102 4.22 -21.19 8.46
CA PHE A 102 3.29 -20.28 7.81
C PHE A 102 4.00 -19.05 7.22
N ARG A 103 4.85 -18.40 8.00
CA ARG A 103 5.66 -17.25 7.53
C ARG A 103 6.54 -17.63 6.35
N LYS A 104 7.26 -18.75 6.41
CA LYS A 104 8.15 -19.20 5.34
C LYS A 104 7.45 -19.40 4.00
N LYS A 105 6.19 -19.88 4.02
CA LYS A 105 5.43 -20.23 2.81
C LYS A 105 4.58 -19.10 2.26
N THR A 106 4.02 -18.28 3.14
CA THR A 106 2.92 -17.39 2.78
C THR A 106 3.39 -15.96 2.52
N MET A 107 4.36 -15.45 3.30
CA MET A 107 4.68 -14.04 3.27
C MET A 107 6.17 -13.74 3.39
N SER A 108 6.55 -12.56 2.87
CA SER A 108 7.87 -11.96 3.09
C SER A 108 7.73 -10.51 3.50
N MET A 109 8.75 -9.96 4.15
CA MET A 109 8.75 -8.59 4.61
C MET A 109 9.99 -7.83 4.14
N VAL A 110 9.76 -6.62 3.62
CA VAL A 110 10.79 -5.62 3.32
C VAL A 110 10.77 -4.57 4.43
N PHE A 111 11.91 -4.35 5.06
CA PHE A 111 12.04 -3.45 6.21
C PHE A 111 12.57 -2.09 5.81
N GLN A 112 12.24 -1.06 6.57
CA GLN A 112 12.69 0.32 6.40
C GLN A 112 14.24 0.44 6.38
N ARG A 113 14.94 -0.30 7.24
CA ARG A 113 16.43 -0.34 7.34
C ARG A 113 17.03 -1.52 6.60
N PHE A 114 16.48 -1.90 5.45
CA PHE A 114 16.93 -2.99 4.56
C PHE A 114 17.07 -4.37 5.23
N GLY A 115 17.54 -4.45 6.47
CA GLY A 115 17.72 -5.69 7.24
C GLY A 115 18.65 -6.70 6.54
N LEU A 116 19.63 -6.22 5.78
CA LEU A 116 20.60 -7.08 5.11
C LEU A 116 21.65 -7.59 6.11
N PHE A 117 22.14 -8.80 5.88
CA PHE A 117 23.24 -9.38 6.65
C PHE A 117 24.56 -8.78 6.17
N PRO A 118 25.26 -7.97 6.99
CA PRO A 118 26.45 -7.23 6.54
C PRO A 118 27.65 -8.14 6.21
N HIS A 119 27.67 -9.35 6.77
CA HIS A 119 28.72 -10.36 6.57
C HIS A 119 28.42 -11.37 5.44
N LYS A 120 27.26 -11.25 4.77
CA LYS A 120 26.86 -12.05 3.61
C LYS A 120 26.95 -11.20 2.34
N THR A 121 27.36 -11.80 1.23
CA THR A 121 27.30 -11.19 -0.11
C THR A 121 25.86 -10.91 -0.52
N ILE A 122 25.68 -10.21 -1.63
CA ILE A 122 24.34 -9.90 -2.15
C ILE A 122 23.58 -11.16 -2.53
N ILE A 123 24.23 -12.09 -3.25
CA ILE A 123 23.58 -13.35 -3.63
C ILE A 123 23.22 -14.20 -2.40
N GLU A 124 24.08 -14.24 -1.39
CA GLU A 124 23.79 -14.94 -0.13
C GLU A 124 22.65 -14.28 0.65
N ASN A 125 22.55 -12.94 0.63
CA ASN A 125 21.44 -12.23 1.22
C ASN A 125 20.13 -12.59 0.53
N VAL A 126 20.10 -12.59 -0.81
CA VAL A 126 18.90 -12.93 -1.60
C VAL A 126 18.53 -14.40 -1.43
N ALA A 127 19.52 -15.31 -1.40
CA ALA A 127 19.32 -16.74 -1.23
C ALA A 127 18.91 -17.15 0.19
N TYR A 128 19.04 -16.28 1.20
CA TYR A 128 18.87 -16.66 2.61
C TYR A 128 17.49 -17.24 2.93
N GLY A 129 16.41 -16.64 2.40
CA GLY A 129 15.05 -17.17 2.60
C GLY A 129 14.87 -18.58 2.04
N LEU A 130 15.48 -18.87 0.91
CA LEU A 130 15.49 -20.19 0.27
C LEU A 130 16.33 -21.20 1.09
N GLU A 131 17.42 -20.74 1.72
CA GLU A 131 18.21 -21.55 2.65
C GLU A 131 17.36 -22.01 3.85
N ILE A 132 16.58 -21.10 4.44
CA ILE A 132 15.65 -21.41 5.52
C ILE A 132 14.54 -22.38 5.07
N GLN A 133 14.12 -22.31 3.79
CA GLN A 133 13.17 -23.25 3.17
C GLN A 133 13.82 -24.60 2.80
N LYS A 134 15.14 -24.76 3.03
CA LYS A 134 15.92 -25.95 2.70
C LYS A 134 15.94 -26.28 1.19
N VAL A 135 15.90 -25.25 0.33
CA VAL A 135 16.09 -25.41 -1.11
C VAL A 135 17.55 -25.82 -1.38
N PRO A 136 17.82 -26.80 -2.27
CA PRO A 136 19.18 -27.20 -2.64
C PRO A 136 20.02 -26.03 -3.12
N GLU A 137 21.34 -26.05 -2.84
CA GLU A 137 22.23 -24.92 -3.05
C GLU A 137 22.25 -24.41 -4.49
N ASP A 138 22.33 -25.32 -5.47
CA ASP A 138 22.38 -24.93 -6.88
C ASP A 138 21.10 -24.23 -7.32
N GLN A 139 19.93 -24.76 -6.91
CA GLN A 139 18.62 -24.14 -7.22
C GLN A 139 18.46 -22.78 -6.54
N ARG A 140 18.88 -22.63 -5.27
CA ARG A 140 18.76 -21.33 -4.59
C ARG A 140 19.69 -20.27 -5.17
N LYS A 141 20.88 -20.65 -5.70
CA LYS A 141 21.77 -19.73 -6.41
C LYS A 141 21.13 -19.26 -7.71
N GLU A 142 20.57 -20.18 -8.48
CA GLU A 142 19.86 -19.86 -9.74
C GLU A 142 18.68 -18.92 -9.48
N ILE A 143 17.81 -19.23 -8.51
CA ILE A 143 16.67 -18.38 -8.15
C ILE A 143 17.17 -17.01 -7.66
N ALA A 144 18.19 -16.96 -6.79
CA ALA A 144 18.73 -15.71 -6.27
C ALA A 144 19.31 -14.84 -7.40
N GLN A 145 20.04 -15.45 -8.35
CA GLN A 145 20.54 -14.74 -9.53
C GLN A 145 19.40 -14.13 -10.35
N GLY A 146 18.35 -14.90 -10.66
CA GLY A 146 17.19 -14.40 -11.40
C GLY A 146 16.50 -13.23 -10.68
N GLN A 147 16.44 -13.22 -9.34
CA GLN A 147 15.90 -12.10 -8.58
C GLN A 147 16.83 -10.87 -8.60
N ILE A 148 18.15 -11.06 -8.51
CA ILE A 148 19.15 -9.99 -8.65
C ILE A 148 19.00 -9.31 -10.02
N ASP A 149 18.88 -10.12 -11.08
CA ASP A 149 18.68 -9.64 -12.43
C ASP A 149 17.38 -8.84 -12.58
N SER A 150 16.28 -9.33 -11.98
CA SER A 150 14.97 -8.69 -12.04
C SER A 150 14.92 -7.30 -11.42
N VAL A 151 15.81 -7.03 -10.44
CA VAL A 151 15.93 -5.70 -9.79
C VAL A 151 17.09 -4.86 -10.34
N GLY A 152 17.76 -5.30 -11.43
CA GLY A 152 18.80 -4.56 -12.13
C GLY A 152 20.10 -4.44 -11.31
N LEU A 153 20.53 -5.53 -10.66
CA LEU A 153 21.75 -5.60 -9.85
C LEU A 153 22.77 -6.63 -10.40
N GLN A 154 22.74 -6.92 -11.72
CA GLN A 154 23.73 -7.77 -12.37
C GLN A 154 25.14 -7.22 -12.17
N GLY A 155 26.08 -8.10 -11.85
CA GLY A 155 27.48 -7.75 -11.60
C GLY A 155 27.80 -7.35 -10.16
N PHE A 156 26.79 -7.30 -9.27
CA PHE A 156 26.97 -6.97 -7.87
C PHE A 156 26.80 -8.16 -6.92
N GLU A 157 26.65 -9.38 -7.43
CA GLU A 157 26.31 -10.60 -6.71
C GLU A 157 27.25 -10.89 -5.55
N HIS A 158 28.55 -10.69 -5.77
CA HIS A 158 29.61 -11.00 -4.81
C HIS A 158 30.04 -9.83 -3.93
N GLN A 159 29.40 -8.65 -4.10
CA GLN A 159 29.64 -7.52 -3.22
C GLN A 159 28.91 -7.68 -1.89
N TYR A 160 29.36 -6.93 -0.90
CA TYR A 160 28.75 -6.84 0.43
C TYR A 160 27.84 -5.61 0.51
N PRO A 161 26.82 -5.61 1.40
CA PRO A 161 25.91 -4.47 1.57
C PRO A 161 26.61 -3.12 1.74
N ALA A 162 27.73 -3.07 2.48
CA ALA A 162 28.48 -1.83 2.71
C ALA A 162 29.07 -1.20 1.43
N GLN A 163 29.18 -1.96 0.34
CA GLN A 163 29.73 -1.50 -0.94
C GLN A 163 28.64 -0.94 -1.86
N LEU A 164 27.35 -0.99 -1.45
CA LEU A 164 26.21 -0.59 -2.23
C LEU A 164 25.62 0.74 -1.73
N SER A 165 25.05 1.54 -2.66
CA SER A 165 24.21 2.68 -2.30
C SER A 165 22.93 2.24 -1.56
N GLY A 166 22.28 3.14 -0.82
CA GLY A 166 21.03 2.84 -0.14
C GLY A 166 19.94 2.29 -1.07
N GLY A 167 19.81 2.87 -2.28
CA GLY A 167 18.87 2.37 -3.30
C GLY A 167 19.20 0.96 -3.78
N MET A 168 20.49 0.63 -3.96
CA MET A 168 20.88 -0.74 -4.31
C MET A 168 20.60 -1.72 -3.15
N GLN A 169 20.89 -1.34 -1.90
CA GLN A 169 20.55 -2.16 -0.73
C GLN A 169 19.05 -2.43 -0.64
N GLN A 170 18.20 -1.43 -0.98
CA GLN A 170 16.75 -1.60 -1.04
C GLN A 170 16.33 -2.61 -2.10
N ARG A 171 16.93 -2.55 -3.30
CA ARG A 171 16.70 -3.52 -4.36
C ARG A 171 17.10 -4.94 -3.94
N VAL A 172 18.19 -5.09 -3.21
CA VAL A 172 18.57 -6.38 -2.60
C VAL A 172 17.52 -6.87 -1.61
N GLY A 173 17.00 -5.97 -0.75
CA GLY A 173 15.92 -6.29 0.19
C GLY A 173 14.66 -6.78 -0.51
N LEU A 174 14.29 -6.13 -1.63
CA LEU A 174 13.15 -6.53 -2.47
C LEU A 174 13.42 -7.89 -3.15
N ALA A 175 14.59 -8.07 -3.78
CA ALA A 175 14.99 -9.34 -4.41
C ALA A 175 14.95 -10.49 -3.40
N ARG A 176 15.49 -10.29 -2.18
CA ARG A 176 15.42 -11.28 -1.09
C ARG A 176 13.99 -11.64 -0.71
N ALA A 177 13.12 -10.65 -0.60
CA ALA A 177 11.72 -10.88 -0.27
C ALA A 177 10.96 -11.64 -1.37
N LEU A 178 11.29 -11.39 -2.65
CA LEU A 178 10.68 -12.04 -3.80
C LEU A 178 11.25 -13.44 -4.07
N ALA A 179 12.50 -13.74 -3.68
CA ALA A 179 13.17 -15.01 -3.95
C ALA A 179 12.39 -16.22 -3.43
N THR A 180 11.74 -16.08 -2.26
CA THR A 180 10.90 -17.15 -1.67
C THR A 180 9.54 -17.31 -2.35
N ASN A 181 9.24 -16.54 -3.38
CA ASN A 181 7.98 -16.50 -4.11
C ASN A 181 6.74 -16.38 -3.20
N PRO A 182 6.69 -15.43 -2.25
CA PRO A 182 5.60 -15.31 -1.29
C PRO A 182 4.30 -14.93 -2.00
N GLN A 183 3.16 -15.29 -1.40
CA GLN A 183 1.85 -14.82 -1.86
C GLN A 183 1.57 -13.38 -1.37
N ILE A 184 2.12 -13.03 -0.21
CA ILE A 184 1.92 -11.74 0.46
C ILE A 184 3.28 -11.07 0.67
N LEU A 185 3.37 -9.80 0.26
CA LEU A 185 4.54 -8.96 0.50
C LEU A 185 4.17 -7.84 1.47
N LEU A 186 4.85 -7.80 2.60
CA LEU A 186 4.70 -6.75 3.61
C LEU A 186 5.86 -5.75 3.46
N MET A 187 5.56 -4.47 3.30
CA MET A 187 6.56 -3.42 3.06
C MET A 187 6.42 -2.31 4.09
N ASP A 188 7.35 -2.22 5.05
CA ASP A 188 7.33 -1.24 6.13
C ASP A 188 8.26 -0.06 5.78
N GLU A 189 7.68 1.06 5.30
CA GLU A 189 8.36 2.28 4.85
C GLU A 189 9.55 1.99 3.91
N ALA A 190 9.35 1.05 2.99
CA ALA A 190 10.42 0.46 2.19
C ALA A 190 11.20 1.48 1.33
N PHE A 191 10.61 2.63 0.97
CA PHE A 191 11.25 3.62 0.10
C PHE A 191 11.58 4.94 0.81
N SER A 192 11.31 5.06 2.11
CA SER A 192 11.46 6.33 2.86
C SER A 192 12.90 6.83 2.95
N ALA A 193 13.88 5.92 2.96
CA ALA A 193 15.31 6.25 3.06
C ALA A 193 15.99 6.53 1.71
N LEU A 194 15.23 6.50 0.60
CA LEU A 194 15.76 6.71 -0.74
C LEU A 194 15.64 8.18 -1.18
N ASP A 195 16.60 8.64 -1.98
CA ASP A 195 16.46 9.92 -2.68
C ASP A 195 15.28 9.90 -3.68
N PRO A 196 14.74 11.08 -4.07
CA PRO A 196 13.50 11.16 -4.85
C PRO A 196 13.57 10.44 -6.21
N LEU A 197 14.74 10.46 -6.87
CA LEU A 197 14.89 9.82 -8.19
C LEU A 197 14.84 8.29 -8.07
N ILE A 198 15.66 7.73 -7.17
CA ILE A 198 15.71 6.29 -6.91
C ILE A 198 14.36 5.79 -6.39
N ARG A 199 13.70 6.56 -5.50
CA ARG A 199 12.35 6.25 -5.01
C ARG A 199 11.36 6.13 -6.16
N SER A 200 11.34 7.09 -7.09
CA SER A 200 10.43 7.05 -8.24
C SER A 200 10.66 5.81 -9.12
N ASP A 201 11.93 5.43 -9.32
CA ASP A 201 12.27 4.25 -10.11
C ASP A 201 11.85 2.95 -9.40
N MET A 202 12.06 2.85 -8.08
CA MET A 202 11.62 1.71 -7.29
C MET A 202 10.09 1.55 -7.28
N GLN A 203 9.35 2.65 -7.20
CA GLN A 203 7.90 2.64 -7.30
C GLN A 203 7.43 2.11 -8.66
N LYS A 204 8.04 2.57 -9.76
CA LYS A 204 7.74 2.06 -11.11
C LYS A 204 8.02 0.56 -11.23
N GLN A 205 9.19 0.12 -10.75
CA GLN A 205 9.54 -1.30 -10.73
C GLN A 205 8.55 -2.14 -9.91
N LEU A 206 8.09 -1.63 -8.74
CA LEU A 206 7.08 -2.32 -7.93
C LEU A 206 5.76 -2.48 -8.69
N ILE A 207 5.29 -1.43 -9.38
CA ILE A 207 4.06 -1.47 -10.19
C ILE A 207 4.21 -2.47 -11.34
N GLU A 208 5.34 -2.46 -12.03
CA GLU A 208 5.61 -3.41 -13.12
C GLU A 208 5.68 -4.86 -12.64
N LEU A 209 6.35 -5.11 -11.51
CA LEU A 209 6.39 -6.42 -10.86
C LEU A 209 4.99 -6.87 -10.44
N GLN A 210 4.21 -5.98 -9.84
CA GLN A 210 2.85 -6.27 -9.40
C GLN A 210 1.93 -6.62 -10.57
N SER A 211 2.02 -5.91 -11.69
CA SER A 211 1.22 -6.21 -12.89
C SER A 211 1.47 -7.63 -13.43
N LYS A 212 2.70 -8.13 -13.28
CA LYS A 212 3.13 -9.46 -13.73
C LYS A 212 2.84 -10.56 -12.70
N LEU A 213 3.17 -10.30 -11.44
CA LEU A 213 3.15 -11.32 -10.37
C LEU A 213 1.83 -11.38 -9.61
N LYS A 214 1.04 -10.32 -9.64
CA LYS A 214 -0.27 -10.18 -8.94
C LYS A 214 -0.22 -10.61 -7.47
N LYS A 215 0.87 -10.25 -6.77
CA LYS A 215 1.03 -10.51 -5.33
C LYS A 215 0.12 -9.60 -4.52
N THR A 216 -0.34 -10.07 -3.36
CA THR A 216 -1.00 -9.19 -2.39
C THR A 216 0.06 -8.40 -1.64
N ILE A 217 -0.03 -7.07 -1.63
CA ILE A 217 0.97 -6.20 -1.02
C ILE A 217 0.30 -5.35 0.05
N VAL A 218 0.88 -5.33 1.27
CA VAL A 218 0.56 -4.33 2.29
C VAL A 218 1.75 -3.40 2.39
N PHE A 219 1.54 -2.14 2.04
CA PHE A 219 2.58 -1.12 1.94
C PHE A 219 2.36 -0.03 2.99
N ILE A 220 3.36 0.22 3.83
CA ILE A 220 3.33 1.27 4.85
C ILE A 220 4.13 2.47 4.35
N THR A 221 3.54 3.65 4.43
CA THR A 221 4.22 4.91 4.13
C THR A 221 3.63 6.08 4.92
N HIS A 222 4.37 7.18 5.00
CA HIS A 222 3.86 8.47 5.46
C HIS A 222 3.70 9.48 4.30
N ASP A 223 4.05 9.07 3.07
CA ASP A 223 4.01 9.89 1.87
C ASP A 223 2.68 9.66 1.13
N LEU A 224 1.89 10.73 0.98
CA LEU A 224 0.60 10.67 0.31
C LEU A 224 0.74 10.40 -1.19
N ASP A 225 1.70 11.05 -1.87
CA ASP A 225 1.91 10.87 -3.32
C ASP A 225 2.27 9.41 -3.63
N GLU A 226 3.07 8.79 -2.74
CA GLU A 226 3.38 7.36 -2.82
C GLU A 226 2.13 6.50 -2.65
N SER A 227 1.28 6.84 -1.66
CA SER A 227 0.02 6.14 -1.40
C SER A 227 -0.94 6.20 -2.58
N LEU A 228 -1.09 7.38 -3.17
CA LEU A 228 -1.96 7.62 -4.32
C LEU A 228 -1.46 6.95 -5.60
N LYS A 229 -0.14 6.82 -5.75
CA LYS A 229 0.50 6.22 -6.93
C LYS A 229 0.48 4.69 -6.89
N LEU A 230 0.66 4.10 -5.71
CA LEU A 230 0.82 2.65 -5.56
C LEU A 230 -0.47 1.93 -5.18
N GLY A 231 -1.32 2.54 -4.36
CA GLY A 231 -2.44 1.87 -3.71
C GLY A 231 -3.67 1.65 -4.60
N ASP A 232 -4.19 0.44 -4.58
CA ASP A 232 -5.56 0.16 -5.04
C ASP A 232 -6.57 0.64 -3.98
N HIS A 233 -6.23 0.45 -2.70
CA HIS A 233 -6.92 1.02 -1.55
C HIS A 233 -5.93 1.63 -0.57
N ILE A 234 -6.36 2.71 0.08
CA ILE A 234 -5.57 3.42 1.08
C ILE A 234 -6.35 3.42 2.40
N GLY A 235 -5.69 2.97 3.47
CA GLY A 235 -6.17 3.10 4.84
C GLY A 235 -5.36 4.19 5.56
N ILE A 236 -6.03 5.20 6.11
CA ILE A 236 -5.39 6.32 6.82
C ILE A 236 -5.50 6.08 8.31
N LEU A 237 -4.34 5.97 8.98
CA LEU A 237 -4.24 5.84 10.42
C LEU A 237 -3.90 7.18 11.09
N ASN A 238 -4.63 7.48 12.15
CA ASN A 238 -4.32 8.58 13.06
C ASN A 238 -4.42 8.10 14.51
N GLY A 239 -3.39 8.34 15.30
CA GLY A 239 -3.42 8.03 16.71
C GLY A 239 -3.77 6.55 17.05
N GLY A 240 -3.47 5.57 16.18
CA GLY A 240 -3.79 4.14 16.34
C GLY A 240 -5.19 3.76 15.88
N ARG A 241 -5.98 4.70 15.39
CA ARG A 241 -7.32 4.48 14.81
C ARG A 241 -7.28 4.56 13.31
N LEU A 242 -8.11 3.76 12.65
CA LEU A 242 -8.34 3.85 11.21
C LEU A 242 -9.39 4.93 10.96
N VAL A 243 -8.98 6.03 10.32
CA VAL A 243 -9.84 7.20 10.07
C VAL A 243 -10.67 7.01 8.80
N GLN A 244 -10.02 6.54 7.74
CA GLN A 244 -10.67 6.34 6.44
C GLN A 244 -10.02 5.18 5.69
N VAL A 245 -10.84 4.45 4.93
CA VAL A 245 -10.39 3.49 3.90
C VAL A 245 -11.14 3.79 2.63
N GLY A 246 -10.44 3.84 1.50
CA GLY A 246 -11.03 4.07 0.19
C GLY A 246 -10.03 3.91 -0.94
N ARG A 247 -10.51 4.05 -2.17
CA ARG A 247 -9.62 4.21 -3.33
C ARG A 247 -8.94 5.58 -3.29
N PRO A 248 -7.80 5.77 -3.99
CA PRO A 248 -7.14 7.07 -4.08
C PRO A 248 -8.10 8.22 -4.40
N GLU A 249 -8.99 8.01 -5.36
CA GLU A 249 -9.97 9.00 -5.79
C GLU A 249 -10.98 9.34 -4.67
N ASP A 250 -11.45 8.33 -3.93
CA ASP A 250 -12.42 8.51 -2.84
C ASP A 250 -11.81 9.33 -1.69
N ILE A 251 -10.54 9.08 -1.37
CA ILE A 251 -9.80 9.82 -0.33
C ILE A 251 -9.69 11.31 -0.69
N ILE A 252 -9.43 11.61 -1.97
CA ILE A 252 -9.26 12.99 -2.45
C ILE A 252 -10.61 13.73 -2.55
N MET A 253 -11.62 13.05 -3.06
CA MET A 253 -12.93 13.68 -3.35
C MET A 253 -13.83 13.78 -2.13
N ASN A 254 -13.71 12.85 -1.18
CA ASN A 254 -14.57 12.72 -0.01
C ASN A 254 -13.75 12.45 1.26
N PRO A 255 -12.88 13.39 1.69
CA PRO A 255 -12.11 13.22 2.93
C PRO A 255 -13.03 13.14 4.14
N ALA A 256 -12.81 12.13 5.01
CA ALA A 256 -13.69 11.79 6.12
C ALA A 256 -13.72 12.86 7.22
N ASP A 257 -12.61 13.54 7.45
CA ASP A 257 -12.46 14.56 8.50
C ASP A 257 -11.41 15.62 8.13
N ASP A 258 -11.18 16.57 9.02
CA ASP A 258 -10.20 17.65 8.81
C ASP A 258 -8.76 17.14 8.79
N TYR A 259 -8.47 16.01 9.46
CA TYR A 259 -7.16 15.38 9.42
C TYR A 259 -6.85 14.85 8.01
N VAL A 260 -7.79 14.14 7.38
CA VAL A 260 -7.65 13.67 6.00
C VAL A 260 -7.63 14.83 5.01
N LYS A 261 -8.50 15.85 5.20
CA LYS A 261 -8.49 17.08 4.39
C LYS A 261 -7.13 17.75 4.36
N ALA A 262 -6.44 17.82 5.52
CA ALA A 262 -5.11 18.41 5.61
C ALA A 262 -4.08 17.66 4.77
N PHE A 263 -4.18 16.33 4.66
CA PHE A 263 -3.30 15.53 3.79
C PHE A 263 -3.54 15.80 2.31
N VAL A 264 -4.81 15.87 1.88
CA VAL A 264 -5.16 15.94 0.45
C VAL A 264 -5.18 17.36 -0.11
N LYS A 265 -4.99 18.38 0.73
CA LYS A 265 -5.12 19.80 0.38
C LYS A 265 -4.22 20.21 -0.80
N ASP A 266 -2.95 19.77 -0.78
CA ASP A 266 -1.95 20.17 -1.77
C ASP A 266 -1.72 19.12 -2.87
N VAL A 267 -2.60 18.10 -2.96
CA VAL A 267 -2.48 17.04 -3.95
C VAL A 267 -2.78 17.55 -5.35
N ASN A 268 -1.91 17.20 -6.29
CA ASN A 268 -2.21 17.42 -7.71
C ASN A 268 -3.27 16.41 -8.19
N ARG A 269 -4.53 16.81 -8.12
CA ARG A 269 -5.71 16.00 -8.47
C ARG A 269 -5.66 15.47 -9.91
N THR A 270 -5.02 16.21 -10.83
CA THR A 270 -4.97 15.81 -12.24
C THR A 270 -4.24 14.50 -12.48
N LYS A 271 -3.30 14.17 -11.58
CA LYS A 271 -2.48 12.93 -11.64
C LYS A 271 -3.11 11.73 -10.94
N VAL A 272 -4.24 11.91 -10.28
CA VAL A 272 -4.89 10.86 -9.49
C VAL A 272 -6.30 10.57 -10.01
N LEU A 273 -7.06 11.61 -10.31
CA LEU A 273 -8.43 11.46 -10.75
C LEU A 273 -8.53 10.88 -12.17
N ARG A 274 -9.47 9.97 -12.35
CA ARG A 274 -9.75 9.30 -13.63
C ARG A 274 -11.06 9.81 -14.22
N ALA A 275 -11.25 9.59 -15.52
CA ALA A 275 -12.46 9.98 -16.24
C ALA A 275 -13.74 9.49 -15.52
N GLN A 276 -13.78 8.23 -15.08
CA GLN A 276 -14.93 7.67 -14.36
C GLN A 276 -15.29 8.38 -13.05
N THR A 277 -14.30 9.05 -12.40
CA THR A 277 -14.50 9.70 -11.11
C THR A 277 -15.21 11.03 -11.24
N ILE A 278 -14.97 11.75 -12.36
CA ILE A 278 -15.46 13.11 -12.56
C ILE A 278 -16.59 13.21 -13.57
N MET A 279 -16.87 12.15 -14.35
CA MET A 279 -17.90 12.16 -15.37
C MET A 279 -19.31 12.34 -14.78
N THR A 280 -20.15 13.12 -15.44
CA THR A 280 -21.58 13.04 -15.24
C THR A 280 -22.11 11.77 -15.89
N LYS A 281 -22.88 10.95 -15.14
CA LYS A 281 -23.41 9.67 -15.62
C LYS A 281 -24.34 9.89 -16.82
N LYS A 282 -24.37 8.93 -17.74
CA LYS A 282 -25.13 9.01 -19.00
C LYS A 282 -26.60 9.34 -18.79
N ASP A 283 -27.22 8.81 -17.75
CA ASP A 283 -28.65 9.02 -17.41
C ASP A 283 -28.93 10.38 -16.77
N GLN A 284 -27.91 11.08 -16.30
CA GLN A 284 -27.99 12.40 -15.66
C GLN A 284 -27.50 13.53 -16.58
N PHE A 285 -26.92 13.19 -17.73
CA PHE A 285 -26.27 14.14 -18.62
C PHE A 285 -27.27 14.66 -19.69
N ASP A 286 -27.40 15.98 -19.78
CA ASP A 286 -28.23 16.62 -20.82
C ASP A 286 -27.44 16.77 -22.14
N ALA A 287 -27.69 15.87 -23.07
CA ALA A 287 -27.01 15.82 -24.37
C ALA A 287 -27.60 16.78 -25.42
N THR A 288 -28.64 17.54 -25.08
CA THR A 288 -29.40 18.37 -26.09
C THR A 288 -28.56 19.52 -26.66
N ASN A 289 -27.52 19.98 -25.94
CA ASN A 289 -26.68 21.13 -26.33
C ASN A 289 -25.27 20.74 -26.82
N ILE A 290 -25.00 19.45 -27.09
CA ILE A 290 -23.69 19.03 -27.52
C ILE A 290 -23.62 18.95 -29.04
N ASN A 291 -22.55 19.54 -29.60
CA ASN A 291 -22.21 19.33 -31.02
C ASN A 291 -21.62 17.94 -31.21
N PRO A 292 -22.26 17.04 -31.96
CA PRO A 292 -21.75 15.67 -32.15
C PRO A 292 -20.32 15.59 -32.75
N SER A 293 -19.93 16.62 -33.52
CA SER A 293 -18.58 16.67 -34.14
C SER A 293 -17.44 16.97 -33.17
N THR A 294 -17.76 17.33 -31.91
CA THR A 294 -16.80 17.64 -30.87
C THR A 294 -16.77 16.60 -29.73
N ILE A 295 -17.30 15.39 -29.99
CA ILE A 295 -17.30 14.31 -29.01
C ILE A 295 -16.14 13.36 -29.28
N TYR A 296 -15.25 13.20 -28.28
CA TYR A 296 -14.16 12.23 -28.32
C TYR A 296 -14.40 11.09 -27.33
N LYS A 297 -14.18 9.84 -27.77
CA LYS A 297 -14.27 8.68 -26.89
C LYS A 297 -12.98 8.51 -26.10
N ILE A 298 -13.09 8.26 -24.79
CA ILE A 298 -11.99 7.96 -23.87
C ILE A 298 -12.35 6.78 -22.99
N ASP A 299 -11.35 6.02 -22.53
CA ASP A 299 -11.50 4.94 -21.54
C ASP A 299 -11.85 5.51 -20.16
N GLU A 300 -12.68 4.80 -19.41
CA GLU A 300 -13.10 5.19 -18.05
C GLU A 300 -11.92 5.36 -17.07
N ASN A 301 -10.78 4.72 -17.31
CA ASN A 301 -9.57 4.81 -16.50
C ASN A 301 -8.58 5.88 -16.96
N THR A 302 -8.87 6.63 -18.03
CA THR A 302 -8.00 7.72 -18.50
C THR A 302 -7.82 8.76 -17.42
N MET A 303 -6.57 9.17 -17.17
CA MET A 303 -6.26 10.23 -16.20
C MET A 303 -6.76 11.58 -16.70
N ILE A 304 -7.27 12.43 -15.80
CA ILE A 304 -7.78 13.75 -16.21
C ILE A 304 -6.67 14.66 -16.74
N GLU A 305 -5.42 14.45 -16.34
CA GLU A 305 -4.25 15.15 -16.90
C GLU A 305 -4.18 15.01 -18.43
N GLU A 306 -4.52 13.83 -18.97
CA GLU A 306 -4.52 13.55 -20.40
C GLU A 306 -5.69 14.21 -21.16
N ILE A 307 -6.80 14.45 -20.45
CA ILE A 307 -8.04 15.00 -21.03
C ILE A 307 -8.05 16.53 -21.02
N ILE A 308 -7.46 17.15 -20.00
CA ILE A 308 -7.45 18.61 -19.81
C ILE A 308 -7.07 19.38 -21.08
N PRO A 309 -5.96 19.06 -21.80
CA PRO A 309 -5.57 19.80 -22.98
C PRO A 309 -6.64 19.81 -24.09
N LYS A 310 -7.33 18.69 -24.29
CA LYS A 310 -8.37 18.54 -25.30
C LYS A 310 -9.64 19.30 -24.92
N VAL A 311 -10.13 19.10 -23.70
CA VAL A 311 -11.36 19.74 -23.24
C VAL A 311 -11.22 21.27 -23.20
N LEU A 312 -10.08 21.78 -22.69
CA LEU A 312 -9.90 23.24 -22.57
C LEU A 312 -9.55 23.93 -23.89
N LYS A 313 -8.72 23.32 -24.74
CA LYS A 313 -8.31 23.94 -26.02
C LYS A 313 -9.35 23.78 -27.11
N GLU A 314 -9.94 22.59 -27.24
CA GLU A 314 -10.86 22.25 -28.33
C GLU A 314 -12.33 22.44 -27.93
N ARG A 315 -12.61 22.77 -26.66
CA ARG A 315 -13.98 22.89 -26.11
C ARG A 315 -14.86 21.69 -26.46
N CYS A 316 -14.25 20.50 -26.37
CA CYS A 316 -14.90 19.26 -26.73
C CYS A 316 -15.51 18.55 -25.50
N THR A 317 -16.44 17.65 -25.77
CA THR A 317 -17.01 16.75 -24.76
C THR A 317 -16.33 15.39 -24.85
N MET A 318 -15.93 14.83 -23.70
CA MET A 318 -15.43 13.47 -23.65
C MET A 318 -16.57 12.49 -23.38
N ASN A 319 -16.74 11.51 -24.24
CA ASN A 319 -17.62 10.37 -24.02
C ASN A 319 -16.80 9.26 -23.34
N VAL A 320 -17.07 9.03 -22.06
CA VAL A 320 -16.40 8.03 -21.24
C VAL A 320 -17.02 6.66 -21.50
N VAL A 321 -16.18 5.71 -21.93
CA VAL A 321 -16.63 4.36 -22.27
C VAL A 321 -15.93 3.31 -21.41
N ASP A 322 -16.63 2.19 -21.16
CA ASP A 322 -16.04 1.01 -20.53
C ASP A 322 -15.19 0.20 -21.53
N LYS A 323 -14.54 -0.86 -21.04
CA LYS A 323 -13.72 -1.78 -21.86
C LYS A 323 -14.49 -2.43 -23.00
N SER A 324 -15.80 -2.49 -22.94
CA SER A 324 -16.70 -3.03 -23.97
C SER A 324 -17.17 -1.96 -24.96
N GLY A 325 -16.76 -0.68 -24.77
CA GLY A 325 -17.13 0.45 -25.62
C GLY A 325 -18.49 1.07 -25.31
N ASN A 326 -19.15 0.66 -24.20
CA ASN A 326 -20.41 1.25 -23.79
C ASN A 326 -20.20 2.59 -23.09
N THR A 327 -21.00 3.59 -23.46
CA THR A 327 -20.98 4.91 -22.82
C THR A 327 -21.44 4.82 -21.37
N LYS A 328 -20.59 5.27 -20.45
CA LYS A 328 -20.85 5.40 -19.00
C LYS A 328 -21.28 6.81 -18.62
N GLY A 329 -20.69 7.82 -19.26
CA GLY A 329 -20.97 9.22 -18.96
C GLY A 329 -20.21 10.18 -19.87
N TYR A 330 -20.23 11.45 -19.51
CA TYR A 330 -19.62 12.52 -20.28
C TYR A 330 -18.84 13.47 -19.36
N ILE A 331 -17.80 14.11 -19.91
CA ILE A 331 -17.00 15.13 -19.24
C ILE A 331 -16.94 16.35 -20.17
N THR A 332 -17.32 17.50 -19.63
CA THR A 332 -17.18 18.82 -20.24
C THR A 332 -16.17 19.67 -19.46
N SER A 333 -16.05 20.95 -19.81
CA SER A 333 -15.27 21.93 -19.04
C SER A 333 -15.79 22.12 -17.61
N ASP A 334 -17.09 21.90 -17.41
CA ASP A 334 -17.75 22.15 -16.13
C ASP A 334 -17.38 21.05 -15.11
N GLU A 335 -17.47 19.76 -15.50
CA GLU A 335 -17.04 18.66 -14.67
C GLU A 335 -15.53 18.75 -14.33
N LEU A 336 -14.71 19.16 -15.31
CA LEU A 336 -13.28 19.39 -15.05
C LEU A 336 -13.05 20.52 -14.06
N SER A 337 -13.75 21.65 -14.24
CA SER A 337 -13.63 22.81 -13.35
C SER A 337 -14.07 22.45 -11.93
N GLU A 338 -15.19 21.74 -11.77
CA GLU A 338 -15.65 21.28 -10.45
C GLU A 338 -14.64 20.34 -9.78
N ALA A 339 -14.12 19.36 -10.51
CA ALA A 339 -13.14 18.39 -9.98
C ALA A 339 -11.82 19.06 -9.53
N LEU A 340 -11.41 20.13 -10.21
CA LEU A 340 -10.17 20.84 -9.91
C LEU A 340 -10.32 21.89 -8.79
N THR A 341 -11.53 22.45 -8.60
CA THR A 341 -11.79 23.55 -7.65
C THR A 341 -12.44 23.11 -6.34
N LYS A 342 -12.98 21.90 -6.28
CA LYS A 342 -13.62 21.36 -5.07
C LYS A 342 -12.57 21.18 -3.95
N HIS A 343 -12.66 21.98 -2.87
CA HIS A 343 -11.78 21.96 -1.70
C HIS A 343 -12.36 21.12 -0.57
#